data_8d745c2ae449c8958c58238f26eddd87
#
_entry.id   8d745c2ae449c8958c58238f26eddd87
#
_cell.length_a   1.000
_cell.length_b   1.000
_cell.length_c   1.000
_cell.angle_alpha   90.00
_cell.angle_beta   90.00
_cell.angle_gamma   90.00
#
_symmetry.space_group_name_H-M   'P 1'
#
loop_
_entity.id
_entity.type
_entity.pdbx_description
1 polymer ?
#
loop_
_entity_poly.entity_id
_entity_poly.type
_entity_poly.pdbx_seq_one_letter_code
_entity_poly.pdbx_strand_id
1 'polypeptide(L)'
;MFLKKIQWLACIFVLLLLPVSASAAPLNEIKDYVESLYVGEIKGDLQKASSAEQIIDMLDPYSAYFTAEEFEAFINSIEMTSVGIGIVIEEHSKGIYISDVIKGGTAEQAGIAIGDIITHIDGKEAANLTTSQASSLILGEENTSVTLTVLTSNGQSITKTIVRKPFSLPNGTSKLLYGNVGYIALSSFSSDAAGLVKKAIRDLTANGATSFILDLQDNGGGYVTAAEEVIGLFPNAKDAYTYEDASGSYLIRAKRQSIQFPKDTRVLINRYSASASEMTAAALVDQKAAILYGERSYGKGTMQSFYELSDGSYLKLTMAQFAGPTTTVINHVGVKPHIETSDNGIYRAHYDAVAANLPAYRELAALKNVPATKTFTVNFNHDLTTVPADTIDLVKLGDGRIDAELKVEGSKVLIKPKVALTSGGHYMLVVHPNIKGLNSTMKKGSYLYITVK
;
A
#
# COMPACT_ATOMS: atom_id res chain seq x y z
N MET A 1 -18.28 -46.33 -72.01
CA MET A 1 -17.93 -46.66 -70.62
C MET A 1 -17.50 -45.40 -69.93
N PHE A 2 -18.23 -44.96 -68.95
CA PHE A 2 -18.36 -43.56 -68.52
C PHE A 2 -17.19 -43.08 -67.62
N LEU A 3 -16.51 -42.01 -68.04
CA LEU A 3 -15.68 -41.16 -67.15
C LEU A 3 -16.55 -40.08 -66.52
N LYS A 4 -16.72 -40.10 -65.20
CA LYS A 4 -17.30 -38.98 -64.43
C LYS A 4 -16.24 -37.96 -64.13
N LYS A 5 -16.41 -36.74 -64.67
CA LYS A 5 -15.68 -35.54 -64.30
C LYS A 5 -16.16 -35.05 -62.92
N ILE A 6 -15.28 -34.99 -61.95
CA ILE A 6 -15.50 -34.29 -60.66
C ILE A 6 -15.07 -32.85 -60.85
N GLN A 7 -16.03 -31.91 -60.83
CA GLN A 7 -15.78 -30.49 -60.75
C GLN A 7 -15.49 -30.13 -59.30
N TRP A 8 -14.32 -29.58 -59.07
CA TRP A 8 -13.96 -28.92 -57.83
C TRP A 8 -14.54 -27.51 -57.81
N LEU A 9 -15.55 -27.26 -56.97
CA LEU A 9 -16.03 -25.90 -56.65
C LEU A 9 -15.10 -25.32 -55.61
N ALA A 10 -14.22 -24.39 -56.00
CA ALA A 10 -13.43 -23.58 -55.10
C ALA A 10 -14.34 -22.48 -54.52
N CYS A 11 -14.80 -22.67 -53.28
CA CYS A 11 -15.41 -21.60 -52.53
C CYS A 11 -14.29 -20.61 -52.11
N ILE A 12 -14.20 -19.49 -52.79
CA ILE A 12 -13.42 -18.34 -52.39
C ILE A 12 -14.18 -17.69 -51.22
N PHE A 13 -13.72 -17.92 -49.99
CA PHE A 13 -14.14 -17.17 -48.81
C PHE A 13 -13.48 -15.80 -48.90
N VAL A 14 -14.20 -14.82 -49.42
CA VAL A 14 -13.81 -13.40 -49.29
C VAL A 14 -14.07 -13.03 -47.84
N LEU A 15 -13.02 -13.05 -47.02
CA LEU A 15 -13.03 -12.37 -45.71
C LEU A 15 -13.18 -10.89 -46.01
N LEU A 16 -14.38 -10.38 -45.88
CA LEU A 16 -14.64 -8.95 -45.70
C LEU A 16 -14.03 -8.53 -44.39
N LEU A 17 -12.76 -8.06 -44.42
CA LEU A 17 -12.20 -7.24 -43.39
C LEU A 17 -13.03 -5.95 -43.41
N LEU A 18 -14.08 -5.90 -42.61
CA LEU A 18 -14.69 -4.63 -42.24
C LEU A 18 -13.61 -3.85 -41.52
N PRO A 19 -13.25 -2.65 -41.94
CA PRO A 19 -12.41 -1.81 -41.14
C PRO A 19 -13.15 -1.59 -39.81
N VAL A 20 -12.57 -1.99 -38.71
CA VAL A 20 -12.96 -1.48 -37.40
C VAL A 20 -12.71 0.02 -37.52
N SER A 21 -13.76 0.79 -37.73
CA SER A 21 -13.69 2.24 -37.69
C SER A 21 -13.24 2.57 -36.25
N ALA A 22 -11.99 2.96 -36.09
CA ALA A 22 -11.61 3.67 -34.88
C ALA A 22 -12.54 4.90 -34.84
N SER A 23 -13.50 4.88 -33.92
CA SER A 23 -14.39 6.01 -33.73
C SER A 23 -13.49 7.19 -33.34
N ALA A 24 -13.58 8.29 -34.12
CA ALA A 24 -12.86 9.50 -33.74
C ALA A 24 -13.44 9.98 -32.41
N ALA A 25 -12.56 10.28 -31.43
CA ALA A 25 -12.98 10.79 -30.14
C ALA A 25 -14.02 11.91 -30.29
N PRO A 26 -15.07 11.95 -29.45
CA PRO A 26 -16.15 12.95 -29.56
C PRO A 26 -15.67 14.32 -29.06
N LEU A 27 -14.84 14.98 -29.88
CA LEU A 27 -14.11 16.21 -29.52
C LEU A 27 -15.02 17.32 -29.00
N ASN A 28 -16.20 17.50 -29.62
CA ASN A 28 -17.13 18.55 -29.19
C ASN A 28 -17.68 18.26 -27.82
N GLU A 29 -18.01 16.98 -27.52
CA GLU A 29 -18.49 16.56 -26.22
C GLU A 29 -17.43 16.77 -25.14
N ILE A 30 -16.14 16.45 -25.44
CA ILE A 30 -15.01 16.71 -24.51
C ILE A 30 -14.88 18.23 -24.26
N LYS A 31 -14.95 19.06 -25.33
CA LYS A 31 -14.89 20.52 -25.19
C LYS A 31 -16.02 21.05 -24.32
N ASP A 32 -17.25 20.59 -24.54
CA ASP A 32 -18.42 20.98 -23.76
C ASP A 32 -18.28 20.63 -22.27
N TYR A 33 -17.76 19.44 -21.95
CA TYR A 33 -17.45 19.05 -20.57
C TYR A 33 -16.36 19.93 -19.95
N VAL A 34 -15.28 20.19 -20.69
CA VAL A 34 -14.19 21.04 -20.21
C VAL A 34 -14.67 22.47 -19.95
N GLU A 35 -15.42 23.07 -20.88
CA GLU A 35 -15.93 24.44 -20.71
C GLU A 35 -16.93 24.60 -19.57
N SER A 36 -17.76 23.56 -19.33
CA SER A 36 -18.82 23.65 -18.32
C SER A 36 -18.40 23.20 -16.94
N LEU A 37 -17.41 22.29 -16.80
CA LEU A 37 -17.18 21.57 -15.56
C LEU A 37 -15.73 21.62 -15.06
N TYR A 38 -14.76 21.91 -15.89
CA TYR A 38 -13.37 21.92 -15.47
C TYR A 38 -13.07 23.06 -14.50
N VAL A 39 -12.43 22.72 -13.38
CA VAL A 39 -11.95 23.68 -12.37
C VAL A 39 -10.43 23.78 -12.43
N GLY A 40 -9.98 24.70 -13.28
CA GLY A 40 -8.56 24.97 -13.48
C GLY A 40 -8.32 25.96 -14.61
N GLU A 41 -7.07 26.28 -14.87
CA GLU A 41 -6.67 27.13 -15.99
C GLU A 41 -6.52 26.31 -17.27
N ILE A 42 -7.20 26.70 -18.33
CA ILE A 42 -7.05 26.10 -19.68
C ILE A 42 -5.89 26.78 -20.38
N LYS A 43 -4.82 26.04 -20.69
CA LYS A 43 -3.59 26.53 -21.31
C LYS A 43 -3.68 26.51 -22.82
N GLY A 44 -4.37 27.47 -23.43
CA GLY A 44 -4.48 27.59 -24.90
C GLY A 44 -5.89 27.88 -25.39
N ASP A 45 -6.11 27.66 -26.68
CA ASP A 45 -7.39 27.84 -27.35
C ASP A 45 -8.05 26.47 -27.57
N LEU A 46 -8.98 26.14 -26.68
CA LEU A 46 -9.69 24.85 -26.67
C LEU A 46 -10.40 24.59 -28.02
N GLN A 47 -10.89 25.64 -28.67
CA GLN A 47 -11.61 25.50 -29.93
C GLN A 47 -10.72 25.07 -31.11
N LYS A 48 -9.41 25.33 -31.02
CA LYS A 48 -8.42 24.89 -32.02
C LYS A 48 -7.91 23.47 -31.85
N ALA A 49 -8.20 22.85 -30.71
CA ALA A 49 -7.80 21.47 -30.49
C ALA A 49 -8.48 20.54 -31.50
N SER A 50 -7.70 19.64 -32.11
CA SER A 50 -8.11 18.69 -33.15
C SER A 50 -8.06 17.22 -32.68
N SER A 51 -7.61 16.95 -31.44
CA SER A 51 -7.65 15.63 -30.82
C SER A 51 -7.92 15.72 -29.31
N ALA A 52 -8.34 14.61 -28.70
CA ALA A 52 -8.55 14.51 -27.26
C ALA A 52 -7.25 14.79 -26.49
N GLU A 53 -6.12 14.25 -26.95
CA GLU A 53 -4.80 14.44 -26.32
C GLU A 53 -4.43 15.93 -26.28
N GLN A 54 -4.68 16.69 -27.38
CA GLN A 54 -4.44 18.13 -27.39
C GLN A 54 -5.28 18.88 -26.36
N ILE A 55 -6.52 18.45 -26.14
CA ILE A 55 -7.37 19.03 -25.10
C ILE A 55 -6.78 18.73 -23.71
N ILE A 56 -6.43 17.47 -23.46
CA ILE A 56 -5.87 17.04 -22.17
C ILE A 56 -4.55 17.77 -21.85
N ASP A 57 -3.68 17.98 -22.85
CA ASP A 57 -2.42 18.73 -22.70
C ASP A 57 -2.62 20.20 -22.28
N MET A 58 -3.81 20.75 -22.49
CA MET A 58 -4.18 22.11 -22.04
C MET A 58 -4.65 22.16 -20.59
N LEU A 59 -4.94 21.02 -19.97
CA LEU A 59 -5.51 20.92 -18.62
C LEU A 59 -4.43 20.65 -17.57
N ASP A 60 -4.86 20.31 -16.36
CA ASP A 60 -3.98 19.88 -15.28
C ASP A 60 -3.48 18.44 -15.51
N PRO A 61 -2.40 18.00 -14.81
CA PRO A 61 -1.82 16.67 -15.01
C PRO A 61 -2.67 15.51 -14.48
N TYR A 62 -3.84 15.78 -13.89
CA TYR A 62 -4.73 14.79 -13.32
C TYR A 62 -5.96 14.51 -14.17
N SER A 63 -6.28 15.40 -15.12
CA SER A 63 -7.29 15.17 -16.16
C SER A 63 -6.73 14.23 -17.22
N ALA A 64 -7.57 13.36 -17.78
CA ALA A 64 -7.15 12.36 -18.76
C ALA A 64 -8.30 11.90 -19.65
N TYR A 65 -8.00 11.45 -20.85
CA TYR A 65 -8.89 10.72 -21.72
C TYR A 65 -8.49 9.24 -21.71
N PHE A 66 -9.46 8.35 -21.68
CA PHE A 66 -9.28 6.91 -21.66
C PHE A 66 -10.15 6.25 -22.72
N THR A 67 -9.64 5.26 -23.41
CA THR A 67 -10.47 4.24 -24.03
C THR A 67 -11.21 3.45 -22.94
N ALA A 68 -12.25 2.69 -23.32
CA ALA A 68 -12.97 1.84 -22.37
C ALA A 68 -12.02 0.85 -21.64
N GLU A 69 -11.07 0.25 -22.37
CA GLU A 69 -10.09 -0.68 -21.82
C GLU A 69 -9.13 0.01 -20.83
N GLU A 70 -8.61 1.17 -21.18
CA GLU A 70 -7.73 1.95 -20.30
C GLU A 70 -8.45 2.42 -19.03
N PHE A 71 -9.73 2.77 -19.16
CA PHE A 71 -10.57 3.13 -18.01
C PHE A 71 -10.79 1.94 -17.09
N GLU A 72 -11.11 0.77 -17.63
CA GLU A 72 -11.24 -0.47 -16.85
C GLU A 72 -9.93 -0.80 -16.12
N ALA A 73 -8.80 -0.72 -16.81
CA ALA A 73 -7.49 -0.93 -16.18
C ALA A 73 -7.20 0.08 -15.06
N PHE A 74 -7.59 1.35 -15.25
CA PHE A 74 -7.48 2.37 -14.22
C PHE A 74 -8.34 2.06 -12.98
N ILE A 75 -9.61 1.69 -13.17
CA ILE A 75 -10.51 1.30 -12.07
C ILE A 75 -9.96 0.06 -11.35
N ASN A 76 -9.53 -0.95 -12.10
CA ASN A 76 -8.93 -2.16 -11.54
C ASN A 76 -7.70 -1.85 -10.68
N SER A 77 -6.90 -0.85 -11.03
CA SER A 77 -5.76 -0.41 -10.22
C SER A 77 -6.19 0.19 -8.87
N ILE A 78 -7.29 0.93 -8.81
CA ILE A 78 -7.85 1.46 -7.56
C ILE A 78 -8.44 0.33 -6.71
N GLU A 79 -9.19 -0.58 -7.33
CA GLU A 79 -9.83 -1.73 -6.66
C GLU A 79 -8.84 -2.82 -6.26
N MET A 80 -7.56 -2.67 -6.61
CA MET A 80 -6.54 -3.70 -6.40
C MET A 80 -6.94 -5.04 -7.02
N THR A 81 -7.58 -4.98 -8.19
CA THR A 81 -7.97 -6.12 -8.99
C THR A 81 -7.17 -6.18 -10.29
N SER A 82 -7.09 -7.34 -10.89
CA SER A 82 -6.45 -7.52 -12.19
C SER A 82 -7.04 -8.74 -12.90
N VAL A 83 -6.88 -8.82 -14.23
CA VAL A 83 -7.26 -9.99 -15.00
C VAL A 83 -6.01 -10.72 -15.45
N GLY A 84 -5.83 -11.92 -14.95
CA GLY A 84 -4.64 -12.74 -15.21
C GLY A 84 -4.77 -14.11 -14.57
N ILE A 85 -3.66 -14.64 -14.07
CA ILE A 85 -3.62 -15.97 -13.48
C ILE A 85 -3.45 -15.99 -11.95
N GLY A 86 -3.23 -14.83 -11.31
CA GLY A 86 -3.11 -14.71 -9.86
C GLY A 86 -1.75 -15.16 -9.31
N ILE A 87 -0.65 -14.54 -9.78
CA ILE A 87 0.70 -14.73 -9.26
C ILE A 87 1.37 -13.39 -8.96
N VAL A 88 2.29 -13.38 -7.99
CA VAL A 88 3.23 -12.27 -7.75
C VAL A 88 4.60 -12.71 -8.26
N ILE A 89 5.29 -11.82 -8.98
CA ILE A 89 6.50 -12.16 -9.71
C ILE A 89 7.66 -11.22 -9.38
N GLU A 90 8.88 -11.74 -9.47
CA GLU A 90 10.14 -11.02 -9.30
C GLU A 90 11.12 -11.40 -10.40
N GLU A 91 12.08 -10.53 -10.69
CA GLU A 91 13.15 -10.82 -11.66
C GLU A 91 14.10 -11.90 -11.11
N HIS A 92 14.54 -12.81 -11.99
CA HIS A 92 15.49 -13.85 -11.66
C HIS A 92 16.38 -14.15 -12.87
N SER A 93 17.64 -14.54 -12.63
CA SER A 93 18.63 -14.78 -13.69
C SER A 93 18.27 -15.86 -14.70
N LYS A 94 17.34 -16.77 -14.37
CA LYS A 94 16.87 -17.87 -15.24
C LYS A 94 15.47 -17.61 -15.82
N GLY A 95 14.83 -16.46 -15.56
CA GLY A 95 13.48 -16.14 -15.96
C GLY A 95 12.78 -15.24 -14.96
N ILE A 96 11.52 -15.50 -14.69
CA ILE A 96 10.68 -14.75 -13.75
C ILE A 96 10.32 -15.67 -12.57
N TYR A 97 10.75 -15.28 -11.37
CA TYR A 97 10.50 -16.00 -10.13
C TYR A 97 9.09 -15.73 -9.61
N ILE A 98 8.38 -16.78 -9.17
CA ILE A 98 7.07 -16.67 -8.55
C ILE A 98 7.25 -16.55 -7.03
N SER A 99 7.06 -15.33 -6.50
CA SER A 99 7.23 -15.04 -5.08
C SER A 99 5.95 -15.25 -4.26
N ASP A 100 4.77 -15.20 -4.92
CA ASP A 100 3.49 -15.55 -4.28
C ASP A 100 2.48 -16.08 -5.30
N VAL A 101 1.50 -16.85 -4.84
CA VAL A 101 0.38 -17.38 -5.63
C VAL A 101 -0.92 -17.07 -4.90
N ILE A 102 -1.78 -16.29 -5.57
CA ILE A 102 -3.06 -15.85 -5.02
C ILE A 102 -3.97 -17.05 -4.81
N LYS A 103 -4.40 -17.22 -3.57
CA LYS A 103 -5.29 -18.31 -3.17
C LYS A 103 -6.62 -18.27 -3.93
N GLY A 104 -7.01 -19.39 -4.51
CA GLY A 104 -8.20 -19.50 -5.35
C GLY A 104 -7.98 -19.03 -6.79
N GLY A 105 -6.79 -18.51 -7.14
CA GLY A 105 -6.43 -18.09 -8.49
C GLY A 105 -6.25 -19.27 -9.45
N THR A 106 -6.29 -18.99 -10.77
CA THR A 106 -6.16 -20.03 -11.79
C THR A 106 -4.77 -20.65 -11.86
N ALA A 107 -3.73 -19.91 -11.44
CA ALA A 107 -2.37 -20.46 -11.32
C ALA A 107 -2.28 -21.52 -10.21
N GLU A 108 -2.87 -21.28 -9.03
CA GLU A 108 -2.94 -22.26 -7.95
C GLU A 108 -3.64 -23.54 -8.41
N GLN A 109 -4.79 -23.37 -9.08
CA GLN A 109 -5.56 -24.49 -9.64
C GLN A 109 -4.78 -25.27 -10.71
N ALA A 110 -3.90 -24.59 -11.46
CA ALA A 110 -3.03 -25.23 -12.46
C ALA A 110 -1.81 -25.93 -11.84
N GLY A 111 -1.59 -25.78 -10.51
CA GLY A 111 -0.48 -26.38 -9.79
C GLY A 111 0.83 -25.58 -9.89
N ILE A 112 0.74 -24.29 -10.17
CA ILE A 112 1.86 -23.35 -10.06
C ILE A 112 2.08 -23.05 -8.58
N ALA A 113 3.34 -23.00 -8.15
CA ALA A 113 3.71 -22.85 -6.76
C ALA A 113 4.74 -21.71 -6.52
N ILE A 114 4.78 -21.21 -5.28
CA ILE A 114 5.81 -20.29 -4.84
C ILE A 114 7.18 -20.99 -4.98
N GLY A 115 8.16 -20.27 -5.52
CA GLY A 115 9.50 -20.80 -5.77
C GLY A 115 9.71 -21.34 -7.18
N ASP A 116 8.66 -21.46 -7.98
CA ASP A 116 8.76 -21.81 -9.40
C ASP A 116 9.33 -20.63 -10.21
N ILE A 117 9.98 -20.94 -11.34
CA ILE A 117 10.58 -19.94 -12.24
C ILE A 117 9.94 -20.07 -13.63
N ILE A 118 9.27 -19.04 -14.10
CA ILE A 118 8.73 -18.97 -15.46
C ILE A 118 9.91 -18.77 -16.42
N THR A 119 10.13 -19.72 -17.29
CA THR A 119 11.19 -19.67 -18.32
C THR A 119 10.67 -19.21 -19.68
N HIS A 120 9.38 -19.45 -19.99
CA HIS A 120 8.75 -18.96 -21.21
C HIS A 120 7.29 -18.56 -20.95
N ILE A 121 6.84 -17.52 -21.66
CA ILE A 121 5.46 -17.01 -21.68
C ILE A 121 5.00 -17.00 -23.12
N ASP A 122 3.98 -17.80 -23.48
CA ASP A 122 3.48 -18.00 -24.85
C ASP A 122 4.61 -18.32 -25.85
N GLY A 123 5.57 -19.14 -25.41
CA GLY A 123 6.77 -19.54 -26.18
C GLY A 123 7.88 -18.51 -26.24
N LYS A 124 7.70 -17.29 -25.70
CA LYS A 124 8.73 -16.26 -25.59
C LYS A 124 9.60 -16.47 -24.36
N GLU A 125 10.92 -16.47 -24.51
CA GLU A 125 11.85 -16.60 -23.40
C GLU A 125 11.71 -15.48 -22.38
N ALA A 126 11.71 -15.84 -21.08
CA ALA A 126 11.49 -14.90 -19.98
C ALA A 126 12.77 -14.50 -19.23
N ALA A 127 13.96 -15.04 -19.59
CA ALA A 127 15.21 -14.85 -18.85
C ALA A 127 15.71 -13.40 -18.79
N ASN A 128 15.30 -12.53 -19.73
CA ASN A 128 15.70 -11.13 -19.78
C ASN A 128 14.52 -10.15 -19.72
N LEU A 129 13.37 -10.61 -19.30
CA LEU A 129 12.21 -9.76 -19.12
C LEU A 129 12.27 -9.07 -17.75
N THR A 130 11.92 -7.79 -17.73
CA THR A 130 11.58 -7.12 -16.47
C THR A 130 10.24 -7.64 -15.95
N THR A 131 9.96 -7.46 -14.65
CA THR A 131 8.63 -7.80 -14.08
C THR A 131 7.47 -7.13 -14.83
N SER A 132 7.64 -5.87 -15.26
CA SER A 132 6.63 -5.14 -16.03
C SER A 132 6.37 -5.80 -17.40
N GLN A 133 7.43 -6.19 -18.13
CA GLN A 133 7.30 -6.87 -19.42
C GLN A 133 6.65 -8.25 -19.27
N ALA A 134 7.04 -9.01 -18.23
CA ALA A 134 6.43 -10.31 -17.96
C ALA A 134 4.94 -10.15 -17.57
N SER A 135 4.62 -9.18 -16.71
CA SER A 135 3.23 -8.87 -16.33
C SER A 135 2.37 -8.56 -17.55
N SER A 136 2.83 -7.72 -18.48
CA SER A 136 2.07 -7.37 -19.68
C SER A 136 1.79 -8.57 -20.61
N LEU A 137 2.59 -9.64 -20.54
CA LEU A 137 2.35 -10.88 -21.28
C LEU A 137 1.41 -11.85 -20.53
N ILE A 138 1.46 -11.82 -19.19
CA ILE A 138 0.67 -12.71 -18.32
C ILE A 138 -0.75 -12.20 -18.13
N LEU A 139 -0.91 -10.88 -17.94
CA LEU A 139 -2.21 -10.22 -17.87
C LEU A 139 -2.86 -10.18 -19.25
N GLY A 140 -4.16 -9.93 -19.31
CA GLY A 140 -4.90 -9.78 -20.57
C GLY A 140 -6.39 -9.96 -20.36
N GLU A 141 -7.16 -10.00 -21.44
CA GLU A 141 -8.62 -10.10 -21.39
C GLU A 141 -9.11 -11.35 -20.64
N GLU A 142 -10.23 -11.19 -19.93
CA GLU A 142 -10.86 -12.29 -19.21
C GLU A 142 -11.25 -13.42 -20.14
N ASN A 143 -11.13 -14.66 -19.67
CA ASN A 143 -11.42 -15.90 -20.41
C ASN A 143 -10.45 -16.20 -21.57
N THR A 144 -9.43 -15.38 -21.83
CA THR A 144 -8.31 -15.76 -22.69
C THR A 144 -7.32 -16.63 -21.90
N SER A 145 -6.33 -17.20 -22.57
CA SER A 145 -5.34 -18.09 -21.94
C SER A 145 -3.92 -17.59 -22.17
N VAL A 146 -3.05 -17.90 -21.21
CA VAL A 146 -1.59 -17.77 -21.34
C VAL A 146 -0.95 -19.11 -21.13
N THR A 147 0.08 -19.43 -21.91
CA THR A 147 0.86 -20.67 -21.76
C THR A 147 2.19 -20.36 -21.11
N LEU A 148 2.44 -20.93 -19.93
CA LEU A 148 3.69 -20.79 -19.20
C LEU A 148 4.49 -22.08 -19.28
N THR A 149 5.80 -21.97 -19.56
CA THR A 149 6.76 -23.03 -19.27
C THR A 149 7.47 -22.64 -17.98
N VAL A 150 7.42 -23.53 -17.00
CA VAL A 150 7.86 -23.25 -15.63
C VAL A 150 8.88 -24.30 -15.21
N LEU A 151 10.00 -23.85 -14.65
CA LEU A 151 10.96 -24.69 -13.93
C LEU A 151 10.51 -24.73 -12.47
N THR A 152 10.03 -25.86 -12.04
CA THR A 152 9.53 -26.05 -10.65
C THR A 152 10.69 -26.07 -9.66
N SER A 153 10.39 -25.82 -8.38
CA SER A 153 11.39 -25.84 -7.28
C SER A 153 12.13 -27.18 -7.14
N ASN A 154 11.56 -28.28 -7.63
CA ASN A 154 12.22 -29.59 -7.66
C ASN A 154 13.01 -29.88 -8.97
N GLY A 155 13.14 -28.86 -9.84
CA GLY A 155 13.95 -28.92 -11.06
C GLY A 155 13.27 -29.53 -12.28
N GLN A 156 11.97 -29.78 -12.24
CA GLN A 156 11.21 -30.28 -13.40
C GLN A 156 10.73 -29.10 -14.26
N SER A 157 10.81 -29.26 -15.57
CA SER A 157 10.18 -28.31 -16.51
C SER A 157 8.78 -28.79 -16.86
N ILE A 158 7.78 -27.94 -16.60
CA ILE A 158 6.37 -28.21 -16.93
C ILE A 158 5.81 -27.09 -17.80
N THR A 159 4.87 -27.41 -18.68
CA THR A 159 4.13 -26.41 -19.47
C THR A 159 2.67 -26.47 -19.10
N LYS A 160 2.07 -25.30 -18.83
CA LYS A 160 0.68 -25.13 -18.43
C LYS A 160 0.02 -24.02 -19.24
N THR A 161 -1.15 -24.30 -19.80
CA THR A 161 -2.04 -23.29 -20.36
C THR A 161 -3.08 -22.93 -19.32
N ILE A 162 -3.13 -21.67 -18.92
CA ILE A 162 -3.89 -21.16 -17.78
C ILE A 162 -4.84 -20.09 -18.28
N VAL A 163 -6.11 -20.20 -17.91
CA VAL A 163 -7.14 -19.22 -18.27
C VAL A 163 -7.00 -17.99 -17.39
N ARG A 164 -7.01 -16.81 -18.01
CA ARG A 164 -7.04 -15.53 -17.29
C ARG A 164 -8.41 -15.31 -16.66
N LYS A 165 -8.41 -14.94 -15.39
CA LYS A 165 -9.60 -14.60 -14.61
C LYS A 165 -9.35 -13.38 -13.75
N PRO A 166 -10.40 -12.65 -13.35
CA PRO A 166 -10.25 -11.60 -12.35
C PRO A 166 -9.73 -12.19 -11.03
N PHE A 167 -8.79 -11.48 -10.41
CA PHE A 167 -8.28 -11.77 -9.08
C PHE A 167 -8.01 -10.47 -8.33
N SER A 168 -8.06 -10.51 -7.00
CA SER A 168 -7.77 -9.36 -6.17
C SER A 168 -6.38 -9.47 -5.57
N LEU A 169 -5.61 -8.40 -5.68
CA LEU A 169 -4.37 -8.24 -4.95
C LEU A 169 -4.69 -7.86 -3.49
N PRO A 170 -3.85 -8.23 -2.52
CA PRO A 170 -4.04 -7.78 -1.16
C PRO A 170 -4.01 -6.25 -1.08
N ASN A 171 -5.13 -5.63 -0.73
CA ASN A 171 -5.22 -4.18 -0.55
C ASN A 171 -4.68 -3.72 0.81
N GLY A 172 -3.76 -4.47 1.36
CA GLY A 172 -3.07 -4.12 2.58
C GLY A 172 -2.71 -5.34 3.41
N THR A 173 -1.99 -5.10 4.48
CA THR A 173 -1.54 -6.12 5.41
C THR A 173 -1.82 -5.69 6.84
N SER A 174 -1.93 -6.67 7.75
CA SER A 174 -2.05 -6.38 9.16
C SER A 174 -1.26 -7.38 10.00
N LYS A 175 -0.64 -6.90 11.07
CA LYS A 175 0.13 -7.73 11.99
C LYS A 175 0.14 -7.16 13.41
N LEU A 176 0.28 -8.02 14.40
CA LEU A 176 0.51 -7.62 15.78
C LEU A 176 2.02 -7.40 15.98
N LEU A 177 2.40 -6.19 16.38
CA LEU A 177 3.77 -5.84 16.74
C LEU A 177 4.00 -6.03 18.25
N TYR A 178 5.27 -5.97 18.67
CA TYR A 178 5.61 -5.96 20.08
C TYR A 178 4.88 -4.85 20.85
N GLY A 179 4.57 -5.10 22.13
CA GLY A 179 3.87 -4.15 23.00
C GLY A 179 2.38 -4.03 22.70
N ASN A 180 1.77 -5.04 22.06
CA ASN A 180 0.36 -5.08 21.70
C ASN A 180 -0.07 -3.95 20.76
N VAL A 181 0.80 -3.62 19.82
CA VAL A 181 0.55 -2.59 18.80
C VAL A 181 0.03 -3.27 17.53
N GLY A 182 -1.21 -2.99 17.14
CA GLY A 182 -1.79 -3.42 15.87
C GLY A 182 -1.25 -2.54 14.72
N TYR A 183 -0.61 -3.13 13.74
CA TYR A 183 -0.20 -2.46 12.50
C TYR A 183 -1.13 -2.84 11.37
N ILE A 184 -1.61 -1.85 10.64
CA ILE A 184 -2.50 -2.01 9.49
C ILE A 184 -1.94 -1.13 8.36
N ALA A 185 -1.52 -1.73 7.26
CA ALA A 185 -1.20 -1.00 6.03
C ALA A 185 -2.39 -1.06 5.07
N LEU A 186 -2.70 0.05 4.42
CA LEU A 186 -3.73 0.17 3.40
C LEU A 186 -3.06 0.67 2.11
N SER A 187 -3.16 -0.10 1.02
CA SER A 187 -2.45 0.20 -0.24
C SER A 187 -3.25 1.09 -1.18
N SER A 188 -4.60 1.04 -1.12
CA SER A 188 -5.50 1.85 -1.95
C SER A 188 -6.80 2.14 -1.21
N PHE A 189 -7.40 3.29 -1.48
CA PHE A 189 -8.76 3.62 -1.07
C PHE A 189 -9.78 3.01 -2.06
N SER A 190 -9.77 1.68 -2.17
CA SER A 190 -10.77 0.91 -2.92
C SER A 190 -12.17 1.03 -2.30
N SER A 191 -13.17 0.55 -2.99
CA SER A 191 -14.57 0.56 -2.51
C SER A 191 -14.75 -0.15 -1.16
N ASP A 192 -13.93 -1.16 -0.83
CA ASP A 192 -13.98 -1.93 0.44
C ASP A 192 -12.89 -1.52 1.46
N ALA A 193 -12.14 -0.45 1.24
CA ALA A 193 -11.01 -0.07 2.09
C ALA A 193 -11.39 0.02 3.59
N ALA A 194 -12.50 0.68 3.92
CA ALA A 194 -12.97 0.77 5.30
C ALA A 194 -13.39 -0.59 5.87
N GLY A 195 -13.94 -1.47 5.05
CA GLY A 195 -14.28 -2.86 5.42
C GLY A 195 -13.05 -3.65 5.83
N LEU A 196 -11.98 -3.56 5.03
CA LEU A 196 -10.70 -4.20 5.31
C LEU A 196 -10.07 -3.69 6.61
N VAL A 197 -10.03 -2.36 6.80
CA VAL A 197 -9.49 -1.76 8.02
C VAL A 197 -10.32 -2.16 9.25
N LYS A 198 -11.67 -2.16 9.17
CA LYS A 198 -12.55 -2.63 10.25
C LYS A 198 -12.28 -4.10 10.63
N LYS A 199 -12.11 -4.95 9.62
CA LYS A 199 -11.76 -6.36 9.85
C LYS A 199 -10.41 -6.47 10.56
N ALA A 200 -9.39 -5.75 10.10
CA ALA A 200 -8.06 -5.77 10.72
C ALA A 200 -8.08 -5.26 12.17
N ILE A 201 -8.83 -4.18 12.48
CA ILE A 201 -9.00 -3.69 13.86
C ILE A 201 -9.60 -4.79 14.75
N ARG A 202 -10.68 -5.46 14.31
CA ARG A 202 -11.30 -6.55 15.08
C ARG A 202 -10.35 -7.69 15.33
N ASP A 203 -9.71 -8.20 14.28
CA ASP A 203 -8.83 -9.36 14.34
C ASP A 203 -7.63 -9.08 15.26
N LEU A 204 -7.00 -7.92 15.10
CA LEU A 204 -5.88 -7.52 15.95
C LEU A 204 -6.29 -7.27 17.39
N THR A 205 -7.44 -6.66 17.65
CA THR A 205 -7.98 -6.48 19.01
C THR A 205 -8.26 -7.82 19.67
N ALA A 206 -8.84 -8.78 18.94
CA ALA A 206 -9.05 -10.13 19.43
C ALA A 206 -7.73 -10.85 19.76
N ASN A 207 -6.63 -10.50 19.07
CA ASN A 207 -5.27 -10.99 19.33
C ASN A 207 -4.49 -10.13 20.34
N GLY A 208 -5.15 -9.19 21.04
CA GLY A 208 -4.57 -8.43 22.14
C GLY A 208 -4.01 -7.06 21.80
N ALA A 209 -4.22 -6.54 20.58
CA ALA A 209 -3.83 -5.16 20.25
C ALA A 209 -4.62 -4.15 21.10
N THR A 210 -3.90 -3.21 21.70
CA THR A 210 -4.45 -2.12 22.54
C THR A 210 -4.20 -0.73 21.96
N SER A 211 -3.26 -0.60 21.05
CA SER A 211 -2.95 0.62 20.28
C SER A 211 -2.71 0.27 18.82
N PHE A 212 -2.81 1.26 17.92
CA PHE A 212 -2.75 1.00 16.49
C PHE A 212 -1.87 1.99 15.73
N ILE A 213 -1.34 1.49 14.62
CA ILE A 213 -0.67 2.26 13.57
C ILE A 213 -1.40 1.95 12.25
N LEU A 214 -1.99 2.97 11.62
CA LEU A 214 -2.48 2.90 10.25
C LEU A 214 -1.39 3.43 9.32
N ASP A 215 -0.96 2.63 8.37
CA ASP A 215 0.07 3.00 7.40
C ASP A 215 -0.56 3.32 6.05
N LEU A 216 -0.39 4.57 5.61
CA LEU A 216 -0.79 5.11 4.32
C LEU A 216 0.44 5.50 3.48
N GLN A 217 1.65 5.07 3.85
CA GLN A 217 2.84 5.26 3.03
C GLN A 217 2.66 4.55 1.69
N ASP A 218 3.11 5.18 0.62
CA ASP A 218 3.00 4.69 -0.77
C ASP A 218 1.55 4.50 -1.29
N ASN A 219 0.54 4.97 -0.55
CA ASN A 219 -0.85 4.92 -0.95
C ASN A 219 -1.23 6.18 -1.77
N GLY A 220 -1.38 6.03 -3.08
CA GLY A 220 -1.71 7.11 -4.02
C GLY A 220 -3.14 7.65 -3.93
N GLY A 221 -3.98 7.09 -3.05
CA GLY A 221 -5.37 7.49 -2.88
C GLY A 221 -6.38 6.46 -3.40
N GLY A 222 -7.43 6.93 -4.04
CA GLY A 222 -8.56 6.14 -4.54
C GLY A 222 -9.87 6.89 -4.39
N TYR A 223 -10.94 6.21 -4.01
CA TYR A 223 -12.27 6.82 -3.90
C TYR A 223 -12.40 7.78 -2.72
N VAL A 224 -12.96 8.94 -2.99
CA VAL A 224 -13.30 9.95 -1.97
C VAL A 224 -14.25 9.38 -0.91
N THR A 225 -15.23 8.60 -1.34
CA THR A 225 -16.20 7.96 -0.43
C THR A 225 -15.55 6.96 0.53
N ALA A 226 -14.49 6.26 0.07
CA ALA A 226 -13.71 5.37 0.92
C ALA A 226 -12.89 6.16 1.96
N ALA A 227 -12.35 7.34 1.59
CA ALA A 227 -11.70 8.22 2.54
C ALA A 227 -12.65 8.72 3.63
N GLU A 228 -13.89 9.14 3.26
CA GLU A 228 -14.93 9.53 4.22
C GLU A 228 -15.21 8.42 5.25
N GLU A 229 -15.23 7.16 4.81
CA GLU A 229 -15.45 6.00 5.67
C GLU A 229 -14.22 5.67 6.53
N VAL A 230 -13.02 5.73 5.99
CA VAL A 230 -11.76 5.50 6.74
C VAL A 230 -11.57 6.60 7.80
N ILE A 231 -11.83 7.86 7.46
CA ILE A 231 -11.83 8.97 8.43
C ILE A 231 -12.83 8.69 9.55
N GLY A 232 -14.02 8.16 9.21
CA GLY A 232 -15.07 7.80 10.17
C GLY A 232 -14.69 6.66 11.13
N LEU A 233 -13.55 5.99 10.95
CA LEU A 233 -13.01 5.03 11.92
C LEU A 233 -12.31 5.72 13.11
N PHE A 234 -12.04 7.02 13.02
CA PHE A 234 -11.39 7.77 14.10
C PHE A 234 -12.44 8.49 14.95
N PRO A 235 -12.52 8.24 16.26
CA PRO A 235 -13.63 8.70 17.09
C PRO A 235 -13.76 10.22 17.18
N ASN A 236 -12.66 10.96 16.99
CA ASN A 236 -12.64 12.42 17.08
C ASN A 236 -12.73 13.10 15.70
N ALA A 237 -12.70 12.37 14.59
CA ALA A 237 -12.86 12.91 13.25
C ALA A 237 -14.35 12.96 12.86
N LYS A 238 -14.95 14.15 12.92
CA LYS A 238 -16.37 14.38 12.57
C LYS A 238 -16.53 14.84 11.13
N ASP A 239 -15.57 15.59 10.64
CA ASP A 239 -15.54 16.19 9.32
C ASP A 239 -14.46 15.53 8.48
N ALA A 240 -14.73 15.34 7.18
CA ALA A 240 -13.79 14.72 6.27
C ALA A 240 -12.90 15.74 5.54
N TYR A 241 -13.50 16.69 4.87
CA TYR A 241 -12.81 17.69 4.08
C TYR A 241 -13.72 18.87 3.74
N THR A 242 -13.15 19.96 3.29
CA THR A 242 -13.82 21.00 2.50
C THR A 242 -13.47 20.83 1.04
N TYR A 243 -14.42 21.06 0.13
CA TYR A 243 -14.11 21.19 -1.28
C TYR A 243 -14.71 22.47 -1.86
N GLU A 244 -14.10 22.97 -2.91
CA GLU A 244 -14.56 24.13 -3.67
C GLU A 244 -14.69 23.73 -5.13
N ASP A 245 -15.84 23.97 -5.70
CA ASP A 245 -16.16 23.81 -7.11
C ASP A 245 -16.71 25.14 -7.69
N ALA A 246 -17.18 25.12 -8.94
CA ALA A 246 -17.73 26.29 -9.61
C ALA A 246 -18.96 26.91 -8.90
N SER A 247 -19.64 26.14 -8.02
CA SER A 247 -20.87 26.57 -7.33
C SER A 247 -20.62 27.09 -5.90
N GLY A 248 -19.44 26.79 -5.31
CA GLY A 248 -19.08 27.26 -3.98
C GLY A 248 -18.21 26.31 -3.17
N SER A 249 -18.11 26.58 -1.86
CA SER A 249 -17.33 25.79 -0.91
C SER A 249 -18.24 25.02 0.04
N TYR A 250 -17.91 23.75 0.27
CA TYR A 250 -18.74 22.81 1.02
C TYR A 250 -17.92 22.00 2.03
N LEU A 251 -18.45 21.84 3.24
CA LEU A 251 -17.88 20.96 4.27
C LEU A 251 -18.57 19.59 4.22
N ILE A 252 -17.78 18.54 4.07
CA ILE A 252 -18.24 17.16 4.04
C ILE A 252 -17.96 16.48 5.38
N ARG A 253 -18.96 15.78 5.88
CA ARG A 253 -18.88 15.00 7.12
C ARG A 253 -18.21 13.65 6.90
N ALA A 254 -17.42 13.19 7.86
CA ALA A 254 -16.95 11.83 7.90
C ALA A 254 -18.10 10.83 8.11
N LYS A 255 -18.04 9.69 7.45
CA LYS A 255 -19.03 8.61 7.61
C LYS A 255 -18.66 7.74 8.80
N ARG A 256 -19.16 8.10 9.99
CA ARG A 256 -18.87 7.39 11.23
C ARG A 256 -19.12 5.89 11.11
N GLN A 257 -18.14 5.09 11.53
CA GLN A 257 -18.19 3.64 11.49
C GLN A 257 -18.55 3.04 12.86
N SER A 258 -19.10 1.82 12.84
CA SER A 258 -19.46 1.07 14.07
C SER A 258 -18.23 0.55 14.84
N ILE A 259 -17.14 0.28 14.13
CA ILE A 259 -15.84 -0.07 14.68
C ILE A 259 -14.96 1.16 14.53
N GLN A 260 -14.24 1.51 15.58
CA GLN A 260 -13.36 2.68 15.58
C GLN A 260 -11.99 2.32 16.14
N PHE A 261 -11.00 3.04 15.70
CA PHE A 261 -9.67 3.02 16.32
C PHE A 261 -9.73 3.52 17.77
N PRO A 262 -8.84 3.06 18.65
CA PRO A 262 -8.60 3.72 19.92
C PRO A 262 -8.14 5.18 19.72
N LYS A 263 -8.33 5.99 20.75
CA LYS A 263 -7.68 7.32 20.80
C LYS A 263 -6.16 7.14 20.71
N ASP A 264 -5.48 8.15 20.24
CA ASP A 264 -4.01 8.16 20.10
C ASP A 264 -3.46 7.16 19.06
N THR A 265 -4.30 6.71 18.13
CA THR A 265 -3.85 5.95 16.95
C THR A 265 -2.85 6.79 16.15
N ARG A 266 -1.81 6.13 15.67
CA ARG A 266 -0.76 6.72 14.87
C ARG A 266 -1.02 6.47 13.40
N VAL A 267 -0.68 7.43 12.54
CA VAL A 267 -0.83 7.29 11.08
C VAL A 267 0.50 7.62 10.42
N LEU A 268 0.90 6.77 9.48
CA LEU A 268 2.12 6.96 8.70
C LEU A 268 1.77 7.52 7.33
N ILE A 269 2.52 8.52 6.89
CA ILE A 269 2.45 9.08 5.54
C ILE A 269 3.86 9.32 4.99
N ASN A 270 3.99 9.36 3.67
CA ASN A 270 5.22 9.74 3.00
C ASN A 270 4.93 10.56 1.73
N ARG A 271 5.96 10.93 1.00
CA ARG A 271 5.87 11.72 -0.25
C ARG A 271 5.01 11.10 -1.34
N TYR A 272 4.68 9.82 -1.26
CA TYR A 272 3.82 9.09 -2.19
C TYR A 272 2.38 8.91 -1.69
N SER A 273 2.11 9.30 -0.43
CA SER A 273 0.74 9.40 0.08
C SER A 273 0.04 10.56 -0.62
N ALA A 274 -1.00 10.28 -1.43
CA ALA A 274 -1.64 11.28 -2.27
C ALA A 274 -3.18 11.23 -2.22
N SER A 275 -3.84 12.34 -2.59
CA SER A 275 -5.29 12.42 -2.81
C SER A 275 -6.11 11.96 -1.59
N ALA A 276 -6.85 10.83 -1.64
CA ALA A 276 -7.65 10.27 -0.54
C ALA A 276 -6.83 10.00 0.73
N SER A 277 -5.53 9.63 0.58
CA SER A 277 -4.60 9.53 1.71
C SER A 277 -4.35 10.89 2.37
N GLU A 278 -4.21 11.94 1.56
CA GLU A 278 -4.00 13.31 2.05
C GLU A 278 -5.27 13.89 2.66
N MET A 279 -6.42 13.60 2.07
CA MET A 279 -7.74 13.95 2.62
C MET A 279 -7.88 13.33 4.03
N THR A 280 -7.56 12.04 4.17
CA THR A 280 -7.56 11.36 5.46
C THR A 280 -6.57 11.99 6.44
N ALA A 281 -5.33 12.18 6.02
CA ALA A 281 -4.29 12.77 6.86
C ALA A 281 -4.65 14.20 7.34
N ALA A 282 -5.16 15.06 6.44
CA ALA A 282 -5.56 16.43 6.77
C ALA A 282 -6.74 16.45 7.74
N ALA A 283 -7.76 15.61 7.53
CA ALA A 283 -8.88 15.49 8.46
C ALA A 283 -8.44 15.12 9.88
N LEU A 284 -7.46 14.21 9.98
CA LEU A 284 -6.95 13.76 11.28
C LEU A 284 -6.07 14.82 11.96
N VAL A 285 -5.28 15.56 11.19
CA VAL A 285 -4.49 16.70 11.71
C VAL A 285 -5.39 17.80 12.23
N ASP A 286 -6.31 18.27 11.41
CA ASP A 286 -7.19 19.39 11.72
C ASP A 286 -8.04 19.16 12.97
N GLN A 287 -8.46 17.92 13.20
CA GLN A 287 -9.32 17.56 14.33
C GLN A 287 -8.56 16.89 15.49
N LYS A 288 -7.23 16.83 15.40
CA LYS A 288 -6.36 16.15 16.41
C LYS A 288 -6.85 14.74 16.70
N ALA A 289 -7.25 14.02 15.65
CA ALA A 289 -7.85 12.70 15.75
C ALA A 289 -6.81 11.56 15.71
N ALA A 290 -5.59 11.86 15.25
CA ALA A 290 -4.45 10.94 15.24
C ALA A 290 -3.13 11.71 15.29
N ILE A 291 -2.03 10.99 15.55
CA ILE A 291 -0.67 11.53 15.48
C ILE A 291 -0.01 11.03 14.19
N LEU A 292 0.37 11.95 13.32
CA LEU A 292 0.99 11.63 12.03
C LEU A 292 2.51 11.56 12.14
N TYR A 293 3.11 10.55 11.50
CA TYR A 293 4.55 10.30 11.42
C TYR A 293 4.99 10.12 9.97
N GLY A 294 6.23 10.44 9.68
CA GLY A 294 6.86 10.16 8.40
C GLY A 294 7.31 11.39 7.65
N GLU A 295 7.02 11.48 6.36
CA GLU A 295 7.38 12.60 5.50
C GLU A 295 6.13 13.40 5.12
N ARG A 296 6.34 14.62 4.62
CA ARG A 296 5.27 15.41 4.00
C ARG A 296 4.70 14.66 2.80
N SER A 297 3.37 14.65 2.65
CA SER A 297 2.66 13.98 1.57
C SER A 297 2.83 14.67 0.21
N TYR A 298 2.27 14.09 -0.84
CA TYR A 298 2.48 14.47 -2.24
C TYR A 298 2.01 15.89 -2.60
N GLY A 299 0.82 16.31 -2.16
CA GLY A 299 0.23 17.61 -2.49
C GLY A 299 -0.80 17.58 -3.63
N LYS A 300 -1.56 16.50 -3.80
CA LYS A 300 -2.68 16.41 -4.74
C LYS A 300 -3.99 16.78 -4.04
N GLY A 301 -4.34 18.07 -4.07
CA GLY A 301 -5.58 18.61 -3.47
C GLY A 301 -6.70 18.84 -4.48
N THR A 302 -6.84 17.98 -5.52
CA THR A 302 -7.87 18.08 -6.55
C THR A 302 -8.68 16.81 -6.65
N MET A 303 -9.99 16.93 -6.95
CA MET A 303 -10.92 15.82 -7.17
C MET A 303 -11.30 15.73 -8.64
N GLN A 304 -11.34 14.49 -9.14
CA GLN A 304 -11.74 14.20 -10.51
C GLN A 304 -13.05 13.42 -10.52
N SER A 305 -13.84 13.66 -11.55
CA SER A 305 -14.99 12.85 -11.94
C SER A 305 -14.77 12.22 -13.31
N PHE A 306 -15.52 11.15 -13.57
CA PHE A 306 -15.45 10.40 -14.82
C PHE A 306 -16.74 10.58 -15.58
N TYR A 307 -16.63 10.81 -16.89
CA TYR A 307 -17.73 10.99 -17.81
C TYR A 307 -17.57 9.99 -18.94
N GLU A 308 -18.56 9.11 -19.11
CA GLU A 308 -18.64 8.24 -20.27
C GLU A 308 -19.06 9.08 -21.48
N LEU A 309 -18.32 8.94 -22.56
CA LEU A 309 -18.55 9.68 -23.80
C LEU A 309 -19.38 8.83 -24.77
N SER A 310 -19.95 9.49 -25.78
CA SER A 310 -20.90 8.87 -26.73
C SER A 310 -20.32 7.72 -27.54
N ASP A 311 -19.00 7.60 -27.64
CA ASP A 311 -18.28 6.51 -28.31
C ASP A 311 -17.86 5.35 -27.35
N GLY A 312 -18.21 5.45 -26.05
CA GLY A 312 -17.85 4.49 -25.01
C GLY A 312 -16.47 4.72 -24.39
N SER A 313 -15.76 5.78 -24.78
CA SER A 313 -14.54 6.24 -24.10
C SER A 313 -14.88 7.04 -22.83
N TYR A 314 -13.88 7.45 -22.05
CA TYR A 314 -14.07 8.13 -20.77
C TYR A 314 -13.21 9.38 -20.67
N LEU A 315 -13.80 10.44 -20.16
CA LEU A 315 -13.11 11.66 -19.76
C LEU A 315 -13.00 11.69 -18.24
N LYS A 316 -11.77 11.72 -17.71
CA LYS A 316 -11.49 12.05 -16.33
C LYS A 316 -11.15 13.52 -16.24
N LEU A 317 -11.93 14.29 -15.46
CA LEU A 317 -11.84 15.74 -15.42
C LEU A 317 -11.75 16.26 -13.99
N THR A 318 -10.85 17.20 -13.72
CA THR A 318 -10.76 17.87 -12.42
C THR A 318 -11.96 18.80 -12.22
N MET A 319 -12.75 18.49 -11.17
CA MET A 319 -14.04 19.13 -10.89
C MET A 319 -14.02 20.03 -9.67
N ALA A 320 -13.07 19.83 -8.76
CA ALA A 320 -12.99 20.60 -7.53
C ALA A 320 -11.59 20.58 -6.95
N GLN A 321 -11.31 21.55 -6.07
CA GLN A 321 -10.18 21.51 -5.16
C GLN A 321 -10.67 21.14 -3.77
N PHE A 322 -9.85 20.41 -3.00
CA PHE A 322 -10.19 20.07 -1.63
C PHE A 322 -9.03 20.41 -0.66
N ALA A 323 -9.41 20.59 0.59
CA ALA A 323 -8.52 20.88 1.71
C ALA A 323 -8.98 20.11 2.95
N GLY A 324 -8.20 20.13 4.01
CA GLY A 324 -8.65 19.65 5.31
C GLY A 324 -9.91 20.38 5.78
N PRO A 325 -10.66 19.82 6.74
CA PRO A 325 -11.95 20.38 7.13
C PRO A 325 -11.87 21.77 7.78
N THR A 326 -10.69 22.21 8.22
CA THR A 326 -10.55 23.53 8.84
C THR A 326 -9.43 24.38 8.25
N THR A 327 -8.19 23.90 8.25
CA THR A 327 -7.03 24.76 7.96
C THR A 327 -5.97 24.14 7.04
N THR A 328 -5.92 22.83 6.91
CA THR A 328 -4.84 22.15 6.17
C THR A 328 -5.02 22.30 4.68
N VAL A 329 -4.18 23.11 4.03
CA VAL A 329 -4.09 23.20 2.57
C VAL A 329 -3.30 22.01 2.05
N ILE A 330 -3.83 21.34 1.03
CA ILE A 330 -3.23 20.15 0.45
C ILE A 330 -2.61 20.45 -0.91
N ASN A 331 -3.35 21.12 -1.79
CA ASN A 331 -2.94 21.30 -3.18
C ASN A 331 -1.60 22.01 -3.31
N HIS A 332 -0.64 21.37 -4.00
CA HIS A 332 0.76 21.79 -4.17
C HIS A 332 1.58 21.93 -2.87
N VAL A 333 0.99 21.64 -1.71
CA VAL A 333 1.64 21.79 -0.40
C VAL A 333 1.90 20.46 0.29
N GLY A 334 0.92 19.57 0.26
CA GLY A 334 0.93 18.31 0.99
C GLY A 334 0.72 18.47 2.50
N VAL A 335 0.33 17.40 3.15
CA VAL A 335 0.10 17.35 4.59
C VAL A 335 1.41 17.13 5.32
N LYS A 336 1.71 17.98 6.29
CA LYS A 336 2.89 17.85 7.13
C LYS A 336 2.59 16.93 8.32
N PRO A 337 3.39 15.86 8.57
CA PRO A 337 3.21 15.03 9.75
C PRO A 337 3.58 15.82 11.03
N HIS A 338 3.06 15.38 12.17
CA HIS A 338 3.42 15.93 13.48
C HIS A 338 4.87 15.59 13.85
N ILE A 339 5.33 14.40 13.47
CA ILE A 339 6.67 13.89 13.73
C ILE A 339 7.30 13.51 12.39
N GLU A 340 8.20 14.40 11.92
CA GLU A 340 8.97 14.14 10.70
C GLU A 340 10.06 13.10 10.98
N THR A 341 10.20 12.13 10.08
CA THR A 341 11.27 11.13 10.13
C THR A 341 12.04 11.14 8.81
N SER A 342 13.33 10.84 8.88
CA SER A 342 14.21 10.72 7.71
C SER A 342 14.29 9.29 7.16
N ASP A 343 13.57 8.39 7.80
CA ASP A 343 13.48 6.96 7.49
C ASP A 343 12.01 6.52 7.55
N ASN A 344 11.75 5.24 7.44
CA ASN A 344 10.38 4.72 7.54
C ASN A 344 9.77 5.11 8.90
N GLY A 345 8.66 5.85 8.85
CA GLY A 345 7.95 6.36 10.01
C GLY A 345 7.51 5.31 11.03
N ILE A 346 7.41 4.05 10.61
CA ILE A 346 7.01 2.93 11.47
C ILE A 346 7.94 2.75 12.68
N TYR A 347 9.23 2.99 12.53
CA TYR A 347 10.18 2.77 13.62
C TYR A 347 9.90 3.72 14.78
N ARG A 348 9.73 5.00 14.47
CA ARG A 348 9.43 6.00 15.50
C ARG A 348 8.00 5.85 16.04
N ALA A 349 7.03 5.60 15.20
CA ALA A 349 5.65 5.40 15.62
C ALA A 349 5.49 4.17 16.53
N HIS A 350 6.17 3.06 16.21
CA HIS A 350 6.15 1.86 17.03
C HIS A 350 6.87 2.07 18.38
N TYR A 351 8.04 2.71 18.38
CA TYR A 351 8.73 3.08 19.60
C TYR A 351 7.85 3.92 20.54
N ASP A 352 7.24 4.97 20.03
CA ASP A 352 6.37 5.85 20.80
C ASP A 352 5.07 5.13 21.25
N ALA A 353 4.59 4.15 20.48
CA ALA A 353 3.46 3.32 20.88
C ALA A 353 3.80 2.42 22.07
N VAL A 354 4.95 1.75 22.02
CA VAL A 354 5.43 0.91 23.13
C VAL A 354 5.73 1.76 24.36
N ALA A 355 6.42 2.89 24.20
CA ALA A 355 6.75 3.81 25.28
C ALA A 355 5.50 4.35 26.00
N ALA A 356 4.43 4.65 25.27
CA ALA A 356 3.16 5.10 25.85
C ALA A 356 2.52 4.03 26.77
N ASN A 357 2.76 2.75 26.52
CA ASN A 357 2.31 1.64 27.36
C ASN A 357 3.24 1.38 28.58
N LEU A 358 4.36 2.15 28.69
CA LEU A 358 5.36 2.03 29.75
C LEU A 358 5.50 3.32 30.56
N PRO A 359 4.41 3.96 31.06
CA PRO A 359 4.47 5.33 31.64
C PRO A 359 5.32 5.42 32.91
N ALA A 360 5.53 4.30 33.62
CA ALA A 360 6.33 4.25 34.84
C ALA A 360 7.81 3.93 34.58
N TYR A 361 8.20 3.65 33.33
CA TYR A 361 9.57 3.31 32.97
C TYR A 361 10.39 4.57 32.71
N ARG A 362 11.70 4.46 32.87
CA ARG A 362 12.63 5.53 32.54
C ARG A 362 13.17 5.36 31.13
N GLU A 363 13.01 6.37 30.31
CA GLU A 363 13.72 6.46 29.04
C GLU A 363 15.20 6.78 29.28
N LEU A 364 16.08 6.02 28.65
CA LEU A 364 17.53 6.21 28.70
C LEU A 364 18.01 6.79 27.36
N ALA A 365 19.25 7.32 27.38
CA ALA A 365 19.88 7.86 26.17
C ALA A 365 19.96 6.79 25.06
N ALA A 366 19.61 7.18 23.83
CA ALA A 366 19.65 6.28 22.68
C ALA A 366 21.07 5.82 22.35
N LEU A 367 21.21 4.60 21.91
CA LEU A 367 22.45 4.04 21.34
C LEU A 367 22.39 4.18 19.82
N LYS A 368 23.27 5.00 19.27
CA LYS A 368 23.28 5.28 17.81
C LYS A 368 24.42 4.56 17.11
N ASN A 369 24.12 4.07 15.89
CA ASN A 369 25.10 3.48 14.96
C ASN A 369 25.92 2.35 15.59
N VAL A 370 25.25 1.46 16.36
CA VAL A 370 25.94 0.31 16.94
C VAL A 370 26.27 -0.73 15.85
N PRO A 371 27.36 -1.53 15.99
CA PRO A 371 27.63 -2.60 15.05
C PRO A 371 26.55 -3.71 15.13
N ALA A 372 26.27 -4.36 14.02
CA ALA A 372 25.29 -5.45 13.93
C ALA A 372 25.55 -6.63 14.90
N THR A 373 26.80 -6.82 15.31
CA THR A 373 27.25 -7.87 16.25
C THR A 373 27.29 -7.39 17.70
N LYS A 374 26.68 -6.22 18.01
CA LYS A 374 26.73 -5.62 19.35
C LYS A 374 26.15 -6.53 20.41
N THR A 375 26.95 -6.79 21.46
CA THR A 375 26.46 -7.27 22.77
C THR A 375 26.16 -6.06 23.64
N PHE A 376 24.94 -5.96 24.15
CA PHE A 376 24.52 -4.87 25.02
C PHE A 376 24.86 -5.22 26.47
N THR A 377 25.10 -4.22 27.31
CA THR A 377 25.36 -4.40 28.73
C THR A 377 24.43 -3.49 29.54
N VAL A 378 23.66 -4.07 30.42
CA VAL A 378 22.88 -3.33 31.42
C VAL A 378 23.61 -3.44 32.75
N ASN A 379 23.95 -2.29 33.37
CA ASN A 379 24.61 -2.24 34.66
C ASN A 379 23.61 -1.95 35.77
N PHE A 380 23.72 -2.65 36.87
CA PHE A 380 22.90 -2.49 38.07
C PHE A 380 23.79 -2.01 39.22
N ASN A 381 23.17 -1.44 40.27
CA ASN A 381 23.88 -0.91 41.42
C ASN A 381 24.30 -2.00 42.43
N HIS A 382 23.80 -3.23 42.26
CA HIS A 382 24.05 -4.37 43.12
C HIS A 382 24.23 -5.63 42.28
N ASP A 383 24.97 -6.58 42.83
CA ASP A 383 25.08 -7.91 42.20
C ASP A 383 23.73 -8.59 42.11
N LEU A 384 23.51 -9.26 40.98
CA LEU A 384 22.25 -9.89 40.65
C LEU A 384 22.22 -11.35 41.14
N THR A 385 21.06 -11.76 41.60
CA THR A 385 20.82 -13.15 41.98
C THR A 385 20.05 -13.93 40.94
N THR A 386 19.09 -13.24 40.28
CA THR A 386 18.23 -13.86 39.28
C THR A 386 17.76 -12.81 38.25
N VAL A 387 17.88 -13.14 36.98
CA VAL A 387 17.34 -12.39 35.84
C VAL A 387 16.45 -13.34 35.06
N PRO A 388 15.12 -13.30 35.26
CA PRO A 388 14.19 -14.09 34.47
C PRO A 388 14.28 -13.73 32.98
N ALA A 389 14.05 -14.69 32.08
CA ALA A 389 14.23 -14.55 30.66
C ALA A 389 13.26 -13.52 30.02
N ASP A 390 12.15 -13.20 30.69
CA ASP A 390 11.10 -12.29 30.27
C ASP A 390 11.28 -10.85 30.80
N THR A 391 12.38 -10.57 31.51
CA THR A 391 12.62 -9.25 32.08
C THR A 391 13.42 -8.30 31.20
N ILE A 392 14.00 -8.81 30.13
CA ILE A 392 14.76 -7.97 29.16
C ILE A 392 14.33 -8.35 27.75
N ASP A 393 13.78 -7.37 27.04
CA ASP A 393 13.35 -7.53 25.66
C ASP A 393 14.21 -6.70 24.73
N LEU A 394 14.73 -7.36 23.71
CA LEU A 394 15.32 -6.70 22.54
C LEU A 394 14.30 -6.78 21.39
N VAL A 395 13.80 -5.63 20.99
CA VAL A 395 12.68 -5.51 20.05
C VAL A 395 13.18 -4.91 18.74
N LYS A 396 12.85 -5.52 17.62
CA LYS A 396 12.99 -4.91 16.29
C LYS A 396 11.78 -4.01 16.06
N LEU A 397 12.01 -2.71 15.90
CA LEU A 397 10.92 -1.75 15.66
C LEU A 397 10.27 -2.02 14.29
N GLY A 398 8.95 -1.90 14.23
CA GLY A 398 8.15 -2.33 13.08
C GLY A 398 7.92 -3.84 12.99
N ASP A 399 8.38 -4.60 14.03
CA ASP A 399 8.29 -6.05 14.07
C ASP A 399 8.05 -6.54 15.52
N GLY A 400 8.70 -7.59 15.94
CA GLY A 400 8.55 -8.27 17.22
C GLY A 400 9.82 -8.30 18.07
N ARG A 401 9.74 -9.05 19.15
CA ARG A 401 10.88 -9.39 20.00
C ARG A 401 11.86 -10.28 19.21
N ILE A 402 13.15 -10.01 19.36
CA ILE A 402 14.20 -10.87 18.82
C ILE A 402 14.89 -11.66 19.95
N ASP A 403 15.29 -12.86 19.62
CA ASP A 403 15.97 -13.75 20.57
C ASP A 403 17.36 -13.24 20.94
N ALA A 404 17.65 -13.21 22.23
CA ALA A 404 18.95 -12.88 22.75
C ALA A 404 19.34 -13.85 23.90
N GLU A 405 20.62 -14.12 23.98
CA GLU A 405 21.22 -14.82 25.14
C GLU A 405 21.49 -13.81 26.25
N LEU A 406 21.04 -14.13 27.47
CA LEU A 406 21.30 -13.32 28.67
C LEU A 406 22.36 -14.00 29.51
N LYS A 407 23.45 -13.28 29.84
CA LYS A 407 24.49 -13.75 30.75
C LYS A 407 24.64 -12.74 31.88
N VAL A 408 24.55 -13.24 33.13
CA VAL A 408 24.75 -12.43 34.35
C VAL A 408 26.20 -12.49 34.76
N GLU A 409 26.83 -11.34 35.02
CA GLU A 409 28.19 -11.20 35.51
C GLU A 409 28.22 -10.16 36.65
N GLY A 410 28.07 -10.60 37.86
CA GLY A 410 28.00 -9.72 39.04
C GLY A 410 26.81 -8.77 38.97
N SER A 411 27.08 -7.48 38.89
CA SER A 411 26.06 -6.44 38.74
C SER A 411 25.71 -6.12 37.27
N LYS A 412 26.06 -6.98 36.32
CA LYS A 412 25.85 -6.72 34.90
C LYS A 412 25.04 -7.82 34.22
N VAL A 413 24.24 -7.47 33.26
CA VAL A 413 23.61 -8.40 32.32
C VAL A 413 24.12 -8.08 30.89
N LEU A 414 24.75 -9.10 30.32
CA LEU A 414 25.13 -9.10 28.91
C LEU A 414 23.97 -9.64 28.06
N ILE A 415 23.59 -8.93 27.02
CA ILE A 415 22.48 -9.27 26.12
C ILE A 415 23.08 -9.44 24.73
N LYS A 416 23.23 -10.69 24.30
CA LYS A 416 23.79 -11.02 22.98
C LYS A 416 22.68 -11.51 22.06
N PRO A 417 22.32 -10.74 20.98
CA PRO A 417 21.39 -11.24 19.98
C PRO A 417 21.86 -12.59 19.42
N LYS A 418 20.94 -13.56 19.27
CA LYS A 418 21.27 -14.87 18.68
C LYS A 418 21.57 -14.79 17.19
N VAL A 419 21.02 -13.76 16.51
CA VAL A 419 21.25 -13.44 15.12
C VAL A 419 21.76 -12.01 15.05
N ALA A 420 22.68 -11.73 14.15
CA ALA A 420 23.19 -10.37 13.93
C ALA A 420 22.02 -9.40 13.64
N LEU A 421 22.11 -8.19 14.19
CA LEU A 421 21.13 -7.13 13.92
C LEU A 421 21.20 -6.72 12.44
N THR A 422 20.10 -6.27 11.89
CA THR A 422 20.05 -5.79 10.51
C THR A 422 20.78 -4.44 10.41
N SER A 423 21.67 -4.27 9.42
CA SER A 423 22.28 -2.97 9.12
C SER A 423 21.19 -1.95 8.75
N GLY A 424 21.30 -0.71 9.24
CA GLY A 424 20.25 0.30 9.12
C GLY A 424 19.00 0.02 9.98
N GLY A 425 18.98 -1.08 10.72
CA GLY A 425 17.82 -1.47 11.54
C GLY A 425 17.66 -0.61 12.80
N HIS A 426 16.41 -0.51 13.24
CA HIS A 426 15.99 0.24 14.42
C HIS A 426 15.44 -0.73 15.47
N TYR A 427 15.85 -0.55 16.70
CA TYR A 427 15.54 -1.46 17.81
C TYR A 427 15.18 -0.70 19.07
N MET A 428 14.55 -1.38 20.01
CA MET A 428 14.30 -0.92 21.37
C MET A 428 14.78 -1.97 22.35
N LEU A 429 15.51 -1.56 23.38
CA LEU A 429 15.82 -2.42 24.50
C LEU A 429 14.91 -2.03 25.66
N VAL A 430 14.16 -2.98 26.20
CA VAL A 430 13.28 -2.79 27.34
C VAL A 430 13.77 -3.66 28.49
N VAL A 431 13.97 -3.05 29.65
CA VAL A 431 14.33 -3.74 30.91
C VAL A 431 13.14 -3.61 31.86
N HIS A 432 12.47 -4.72 32.11
CA HIS A 432 11.28 -4.78 32.97
C HIS A 432 11.65 -4.78 34.45
N PRO A 433 10.75 -4.29 35.34
CA PRO A 433 10.97 -4.39 36.79
C PRO A 433 11.06 -5.86 37.28
N ASN A 434 11.34 -6.05 38.55
CA ASN A 434 11.44 -7.34 39.23
C ASN A 434 12.76 -8.14 39.02
N ILE A 435 13.77 -7.54 38.41
CA ILE A 435 15.13 -8.10 38.44
C ILE A 435 15.64 -8.05 39.88
N LYS A 436 16.09 -9.21 40.42
CA LYS A 436 16.50 -9.37 41.83
C LYS A 436 18.01 -9.23 41.95
N GLY A 437 18.44 -8.36 42.85
CA GLY A 437 19.79 -8.28 43.38
C GLY A 437 19.88 -8.89 44.79
N LEU A 438 21.09 -8.98 45.34
CA LEU A 438 21.35 -9.57 46.64
C LEU A 438 20.50 -8.94 47.78
N ASN A 439 20.30 -7.61 47.75
CA ASN A 439 19.63 -6.87 48.80
C ASN A 439 18.46 -6.03 48.35
N SER A 440 18.08 -6.11 47.08
CA SER A 440 17.04 -5.26 46.50
C SER A 440 16.41 -5.89 45.26
N THR A 441 15.20 -5.39 44.90
CA THR A 441 14.53 -5.71 43.65
C THR A 441 14.34 -4.43 42.87
N MET A 442 14.65 -4.44 41.58
CA MET A 442 14.42 -3.29 40.70
C MET A 442 12.93 -3.01 40.56
N LYS A 443 12.50 -1.81 41.00
CA LYS A 443 11.08 -1.43 41.06
C LYS A 443 10.60 -0.73 39.79
N LYS A 444 11.51 -0.08 39.04
CA LYS A 444 11.18 0.68 37.82
C LYS A 444 11.92 0.09 36.63
N GLY A 445 11.18 -0.15 35.56
CA GLY A 445 11.77 -0.52 34.27
C GLY A 445 12.44 0.65 33.58
N SER A 446 13.15 0.34 32.51
CA SER A 446 13.75 1.35 31.63
C SER A 446 13.71 0.86 30.17
N TYR A 447 13.83 1.80 29.25
CA TYR A 447 13.93 1.49 27.83
C TYR A 447 14.83 2.49 27.11
N LEU A 448 15.32 2.12 25.95
CA LEU A 448 16.09 3.01 25.06
C LEU A 448 15.94 2.63 23.59
N TYR A 449 16.18 3.63 22.76
CA TYR A 449 16.20 3.48 21.31
C TYR A 449 17.59 3.08 20.82
N ILE A 450 17.66 2.24 19.78
CA ILE A 450 18.92 1.75 19.20
C ILE A 450 18.86 1.89 17.68
N THR A 451 19.92 2.41 17.07
CA THR A 451 20.14 2.34 15.62
C THR A 451 21.42 1.56 15.31
N VAL A 452 21.37 0.76 14.25
CA VAL A 452 22.50 -0.07 13.76
C VAL A 452 23.11 0.60 12.55
N LYS A 453 24.45 0.60 12.47
CA LYS A 453 25.17 1.13 11.31
C LYS A 453 25.22 0.14 10.12
#